data_a9088ee8a5c4008233f255de49422cbb
#
_entry.id   a9088ee8a5c4008233f255de49422cbb
#
_cell.length_a   1.000
_cell.length_b   1.000
_cell.length_c   1.000
_cell.angle_alpha   90.00
_cell.angle_beta   90.00
_cell.angle_gamma   90.00
#
_symmetry.space_group_name_H-M   'P 1'
#
loop_
_entity.id
_entity.type
_entity.pdbx_description
1 polymer ?
#
loop_
_entity_poly.entity_id
_entity_poly.type
_entity_poly.pdbx_seq_one_letter_code
_entity_poly.pdbx_strand_id
1 'polypeptide(L)'
;MWFFVGLIGLGGVLYGVDLAMSEGTVPRGVTVGGVDISGVDKSQAEQRLRNDLGERTRQPVTVNAGNMSSTIEPTQSGMQVDWGATVDQAGQQPLNPITRIRSFFETREVGIISRITDESLNRSLNRVERELTRDPQNAALTVNNEGKADIKEDKPGQTVDRELLATEVRENWLNTDGRVNVEATITPADADKDAAERAAKQYVAPATAKNLVFHGRDKVDGVITPQDWHSILTFKVDGGEFMPQWNTDKAKEVLGEQLSSTEVEYRDAGFEFNGDDIKVVPSKDGVAIKWKDTFGDFQAKALDKKKREHKVVYEDKKAKYTTEQAKKAHFDDEVGAFTTGGFSGSSGVNIRRVAQMVNGAIVLPGETFSLNGHTGPRGTEQGFVESGIIIDGHAG
;
A
#
# COMPACT_ATOMS: atom_id res chain seq x y z
N MET A 1 -35.17 66.84 -58.12
CA MET A 1 -34.12 67.39 -57.23
C MET A 1 -34.64 67.63 -55.79
N TRP A 2 -35.84 68.03 -55.53
CA TRP A 2 -36.40 68.29 -54.23
C TRP A 2 -36.66 67.02 -53.38
N PHE A 3 -36.91 65.90 -53.99
CA PHE A 3 -37.13 64.60 -53.24
C PHE A 3 -35.84 64.08 -52.63
N PHE A 4 -34.67 64.30 -53.19
CA PHE A 4 -33.38 63.89 -52.67
C PHE A 4 -32.91 64.76 -51.46
N VAL A 5 -33.24 66.08 -51.52
CA VAL A 5 -32.90 66.98 -50.41
C VAL A 5 -33.73 66.69 -49.17
N GLY A 6 -35.01 66.37 -49.36
CA GLY A 6 -35.90 65.94 -48.26
C GLY A 6 -35.44 64.61 -47.55
N LEU A 7 -34.92 63.63 -48.30
CA LEU A 7 -34.43 62.37 -47.80
C LEU A 7 -33.10 62.55 -47.04
N ILE A 8 -32.20 63.42 -47.48
CA ILE A 8 -30.97 63.76 -46.83
C ILE A 8 -31.26 64.52 -45.53
N GLY A 9 -32.23 65.49 -45.55
CA GLY A 9 -32.61 66.21 -44.33
C GLY A 9 -33.26 65.34 -43.30
N LEU A 10 -34.13 64.38 -43.65
CA LEU A 10 -34.76 63.43 -42.75
C LEU A 10 -33.75 62.47 -42.23
N GLY A 11 -32.79 62.01 -43.05
CA GLY A 11 -31.66 61.12 -42.58
C GLY A 11 -30.74 61.82 -41.58
N GLY A 12 -30.50 63.14 -41.81
CA GLY A 12 -29.69 63.94 -40.87
C GLY A 12 -30.35 64.15 -39.48
N VAL A 13 -31.66 64.41 -39.49
CA VAL A 13 -32.46 64.57 -38.24
C VAL A 13 -32.54 63.21 -37.48
N LEU A 14 -32.83 62.15 -38.20
CA LEU A 14 -32.87 60.81 -37.61
C LEU A 14 -31.51 60.42 -37.02
N TYR A 15 -30.43 60.73 -37.73
CA TYR A 15 -29.08 60.49 -37.20
C TYR A 15 -28.75 61.33 -35.96
N GLY A 16 -29.14 62.64 -35.95
CA GLY A 16 -28.93 63.51 -34.80
C GLY A 16 -29.74 63.08 -33.57
N VAL A 17 -30.98 62.65 -33.76
CA VAL A 17 -31.79 62.05 -32.69
C VAL A 17 -31.17 60.76 -32.17
N ASP A 18 -30.77 59.88 -33.09
CA ASP A 18 -30.09 58.62 -32.71
C ASP A 18 -28.77 58.90 -31.94
N LEU A 19 -28.02 59.89 -32.33
CA LEU A 19 -26.80 60.29 -31.65
C LEU A 19 -27.08 60.78 -30.21
N ALA A 20 -28.07 61.66 -30.05
CA ALA A 20 -28.46 62.19 -28.74
C ALA A 20 -29.05 61.12 -27.80
N MET A 21 -29.84 60.21 -28.34
CA MET A 21 -30.47 59.11 -27.56
C MET A 21 -29.50 57.98 -27.23
N SER A 22 -28.38 57.89 -27.91
CA SER A 22 -27.40 56.81 -27.66
C SER A 22 -26.15 57.25 -26.89
N GLU A 23 -26.10 58.52 -26.48
CA GLU A 23 -25.02 59.03 -25.65
C GLU A 23 -25.05 58.36 -24.25
N GLY A 24 -23.92 57.74 -23.84
CA GLY A 24 -23.82 57.07 -22.55
C GLY A 24 -24.37 55.64 -22.52
N THR A 25 -24.94 55.15 -23.65
CA THR A 25 -25.46 53.77 -23.73
C THR A 25 -24.44 52.81 -24.35
N VAL A 26 -24.62 51.52 -24.06
CA VAL A 26 -23.83 50.42 -24.68
C VAL A 26 -24.14 50.35 -26.16
N PRO A 27 -23.13 50.17 -27.05
CA PRO A 27 -23.34 50.04 -28.49
C PRO A 27 -24.36 48.95 -28.84
N ARG A 28 -25.09 49.17 -29.95
CA ARG A 28 -26.00 48.17 -30.45
C ARG A 28 -25.29 46.91 -30.93
N GLY A 29 -25.96 45.78 -30.81
CA GLY A 29 -25.46 44.50 -31.24
C GLY A 29 -24.38 43.92 -30.31
N VAL A 30 -24.20 44.45 -29.09
CA VAL A 30 -23.22 43.92 -28.14
C VAL A 30 -23.86 42.85 -27.23
N THR A 31 -23.19 41.69 -27.20
CA THR A 31 -23.51 40.60 -26.28
C THR A 31 -22.30 40.29 -25.39
N VAL A 32 -22.55 39.80 -24.15
CA VAL A 32 -21.56 39.35 -23.21
C VAL A 32 -22.01 38.00 -22.61
N GLY A 33 -21.24 36.94 -22.85
CA GLY A 33 -21.62 35.60 -22.42
C GLY A 33 -22.97 35.13 -22.96
N GLY A 34 -23.35 35.61 -24.16
CA GLY A 34 -24.63 35.35 -24.79
C GLY A 34 -25.79 36.26 -24.31
N VAL A 35 -25.55 37.16 -23.34
CA VAL A 35 -26.56 38.11 -22.87
C VAL A 35 -26.49 39.41 -23.67
N ASP A 36 -27.62 39.82 -24.26
CA ASP A 36 -27.73 41.08 -25.01
C ASP A 36 -27.79 42.27 -24.02
N ILE A 37 -26.82 43.17 -24.13
CA ILE A 37 -26.71 44.42 -23.37
C ILE A 37 -26.79 45.68 -24.24
N SER A 38 -27.26 45.53 -25.47
CA SER A 38 -27.32 46.61 -26.48
C SER A 38 -28.26 47.73 -26.06
N GLY A 39 -27.84 48.98 -26.34
CA GLY A 39 -28.68 50.17 -26.26
C GLY A 39 -29.22 50.56 -24.89
N VAL A 40 -28.81 49.89 -23.83
CA VAL A 40 -29.12 50.28 -22.44
C VAL A 40 -28.00 51.08 -21.83
N ASP A 41 -28.28 51.83 -20.76
CA ASP A 41 -27.24 52.52 -20.06
C ASP A 41 -26.28 51.54 -19.31
N LYS A 42 -25.03 51.97 -19.06
CA LYS A 42 -24.00 51.10 -18.49
C LYS A 42 -24.42 50.44 -17.17
N SER A 43 -25.12 51.18 -16.32
CA SER A 43 -25.58 50.67 -15.01
C SER A 43 -26.66 49.59 -15.19
N GLN A 44 -27.55 49.75 -16.17
CA GLN A 44 -28.56 48.75 -16.50
C GLN A 44 -27.93 47.52 -17.17
N ALA A 45 -26.90 47.71 -18.00
CA ALA A 45 -26.14 46.63 -18.61
C ALA A 45 -25.44 45.79 -17.53
N GLU A 46 -24.76 46.42 -16.54
CA GLU A 46 -24.15 45.71 -15.41
C GLU A 46 -25.18 44.92 -14.61
N GLN A 47 -26.35 45.54 -14.32
CA GLN A 47 -27.37 44.87 -13.53
C GLN A 47 -27.97 43.67 -14.30
N ARG A 48 -28.17 43.78 -15.62
CA ARG A 48 -28.63 42.68 -16.45
C ARG A 48 -27.61 41.54 -16.47
N LEU A 49 -26.31 41.82 -16.67
CA LEU A 49 -25.25 40.82 -16.62
C LEU A 49 -25.16 40.15 -15.26
N ARG A 50 -25.26 40.89 -14.13
CA ARG A 50 -25.29 40.34 -12.78
C ARG A 50 -26.48 39.41 -12.56
N ASN A 51 -27.65 39.73 -13.09
CA ASN A 51 -28.83 38.90 -12.92
C ASN A 51 -28.76 37.62 -13.77
N ASP A 52 -28.29 37.73 -15.01
CA ASP A 52 -28.32 36.63 -15.97
C ASP A 52 -27.09 35.67 -15.83
N LEU A 53 -25.92 36.25 -15.51
CA LEU A 53 -24.67 35.48 -15.43
C LEU A 53 -24.12 35.32 -13.99
N GLY A 54 -24.62 36.10 -13.03
CA GLY A 54 -24.03 36.16 -11.69
C GLY A 54 -24.04 34.84 -10.93
N GLU A 55 -25.08 34.02 -11.13
CA GLU A 55 -25.14 32.71 -10.48
C GLU A 55 -24.16 31.72 -11.12
N ARG A 56 -24.04 31.75 -12.44
CA ARG A 56 -23.08 30.93 -13.18
C ARG A 56 -21.64 31.20 -12.76
N THR A 57 -21.26 32.47 -12.51
CA THR A 57 -19.91 32.85 -12.09
C THR A 57 -19.55 32.41 -10.68
N ARG A 58 -20.51 31.87 -9.91
CA ARG A 58 -20.30 31.33 -8.57
C ARG A 58 -20.28 29.80 -8.52
N GLN A 59 -20.67 29.14 -9.61
CA GLN A 59 -20.69 27.69 -9.66
C GLN A 59 -19.27 27.12 -9.60
N PRO A 60 -19.08 25.96 -8.95
CA PRO A 60 -17.81 25.27 -8.95
C PRO A 60 -17.31 24.97 -10.37
N VAL A 61 -16.05 25.23 -10.61
CA VAL A 61 -15.37 24.91 -11.88
C VAL A 61 -14.64 23.59 -11.73
N THR A 62 -14.95 22.64 -12.61
CA THR A 62 -14.27 21.36 -12.65
C THR A 62 -12.98 21.47 -13.45
N VAL A 63 -11.84 21.16 -12.81
CA VAL A 63 -10.54 21.08 -13.45
C VAL A 63 -10.23 19.62 -13.74
N ASN A 64 -10.08 19.28 -15.02
CA ASN A 64 -9.74 17.94 -15.47
C ASN A 64 -8.27 17.88 -15.90
N ALA A 65 -7.59 16.81 -15.53
CA ALA A 65 -6.25 16.51 -16.02
C ALA A 65 -6.10 14.98 -16.15
N GLY A 66 -5.82 14.50 -17.36
CA GLY A 66 -5.77 13.07 -17.66
C GLY A 66 -7.07 12.35 -17.25
N ASN A 67 -6.97 11.43 -16.32
CA ASN A 67 -8.12 10.68 -15.77
C ASN A 67 -8.55 11.14 -14.38
N MET A 68 -8.04 12.29 -13.92
CA MET A 68 -8.34 12.87 -12.61
C MET A 68 -9.07 14.20 -12.77
N SER A 69 -9.88 14.54 -11.78
CA SER A 69 -10.58 15.81 -11.72
C SER A 69 -10.57 16.38 -10.31
N SER A 70 -10.59 17.69 -10.24
CA SER A 70 -10.73 18.47 -9.00
C SER A 70 -11.70 19.62 -9.25
N THR A 71 -12.07 20.36 -8.21
CA THR A 71 -12.98 21.49 -8.32
C THR A 71 -12.36 22.77 -7.75
N ILE A 72 -12.68 23.91 -8.34
CA ILE A 72 -12.33 25.23 -7.80
C ILE A 72 -13.64 25.99 -7.56
N GLU A 73 -13.77 26.50 -6.33
CA GLU A 73 -14.84 27.42 -5.94
C GLU A 73 -14.42 28.86 -6.27
N PRO A 74 -15.00 29.51 -7.29
CA PRO A 74 -14.54 30.83 -7.72
C PRO A 74 -14.47 31.85 -6.60
N THR A 75 -15.54 31.95 -5.80
CA THR A 75 -15.63 32.92 -4.70
C THR A 75 -14.55 32.74 -3.65
N GLN A 76 -14.28 31.47 -3.25
CA GLN A 76 -13.24 31.14 -2.27
C GLN A 76 -11.83 31.32 -2.82
N SER A 77 -11.70 31.19 -4.14
CA SER A 77 -10.44 31.34 -4.87
C SER A 77 -10.16 32.80 -5.26
N GLY A 78 -11.00 33.75 -4.82
CA GLY A 78 -10.83 35.15 -5.12
C GLY A 78 -11.03 35.52 -6.60
N MET A 79 -11.77 34.68 -7.35
CA MET A 79 -12.13 34.92 -8.75
C MET A 79 -13.50 35.57 -8.80
N GLN A 80 -13.57 36.74 -9.38
CA GLN A 80 -14.78 37.55 -9.50
C GLN A 80 -14.84 38.19 -10.88
N VAL A 81 -16.04 38.44 -11.38
CA VAL A 81 -16.23 39.21 -12.62
C VAL A 81 -16.21 40.71 -12.27
N ASP A 82 -15.45 41.48 -13.02
CA ASP A 82 -15.52 42.93 -13.02
C ASP A 82 -16.57 43.39 -14.02
N TRP A 83 -17.82 43.49 -13.55
CA TRP A 83 -18.96 43.84 -14.41
C TRP A 83 -18.80 45.23 -15.02
N GLY A 84 -18.29 46.21 -14.29
CA GLY A 84 -18.04 47.55 -14.77
C GLY A 84 -17.01 47.54 -15.89
N ALA A 85 -15.86 46.96 -15.68
CA ALA A 85 -14.83 46.86 -16.72
C ALA A 85 -15.30 46.05 -17.94
N THR A 86 -16.13 45.02 -17.72
CA THR A 86 -16.72 44.22 -18.80
C THR A 86 -17.64 45.06 -19.66
N VAL A 87 -18.51 45.89 -19.08
CA VAL A 87 -19.39 46.80 -19.81
C VAL A 87 -18.58 47.92 -20.48
N ASP A 88 -17.55 48.45 -19.82
CA ASP A 88 -16.68 49.50 -20.41
C ASP A 88 -15.91 48.97 -21.63
N GLN A 89 -15.56 47.68 -21.66
CA GLN A 89 -14.94 47.06 -22.86
C GLN A 89 -15.85 47.04 -24.08
N ALA A 90 -17.16 47.09 -23.88
CA ALA A 90 -18.13 47.26 -24.99
C ALA A 90 -17.89 48.54 -25.82
N GLY A 91 -17.28 49.55 -25.15
CA GLY A 91 -16.93 50.83 -25.76
C GLY A 91 -18.10 51.79 -25.87
N GLN A 92 -17.96 52.76 -26.77
CA GLN A 92 -18.98 53.76 -27.08
C GLN A 92 -19.58 53.49 -28.46
N GLN A 93 -20.81 53.95 -28.64
CA GLN A 93 -21.50 53.86 -29.92
C GLN A 93 -20.66 54.56 -31.01
N PRO A 94 -20.40 53.93 -32.16
CA PRO A 94 -19.60 54.49 -33.21
C PRO A 94 -20.22 55.79 -33.75
N LEU A 95 -19.40 56.78 -34.02
CA LEU A 95 -19.84 58.03 -34.65
C LEU A 95 -20.08 57.91 -36.15
N ASN A 96 -19.51 56.88 -36.79
CA ASN A 96 -19.65 56.67 -38.23
C ASN A 96 -21.07 56.18 -38.57
N PRO A 97 -21.84 56.90 -39.44
CA PRO A 97 -23.23 56.55 -39.84
C PRO A 97 -23.36 55.12 -40.42
N ILE A 98 -22.39 54.69 -41.21
CA ILE A 98 -22.41 53.37 -41.86
C ILE A 98 -22.22 52.28 -40.81
N THR A 99 -21.29 52.44 -39.88
CA THR A 99 -21.05 51.49 -38.77
C THR A 99 -22.26 51.43 -37.86
N ARG A 100 -22.95 52.55 -37.61
CA ARG A 100 -24.20 52.57 -36.83
C ARG A 100 -25.34 51.81 -37.51
N ILE A 101 -25.48 51.91 -38.81
CA ILE A 101 -26.49 51.14 -39.57
C ILE A 101 -26.14 49.65 -39.51
N ARG A 102 -24.87 49.28 -39.67
CA ARG A 102 -24.43 47.90 -39.58
C ARG A 102 -24.68 47.29 -38.20
N SER A 103 -24.52 48.05 -37.11
CA SER A 103 -24.75 47.58 -35.75
C SER A 103 -26.20 47.15 -35.45
N PHE A 104 -27.15 47.42 -36.32
CA PHE A 104 -28.53 46.87 -36.28
C PHE A 104 -28.60 45.41 -36.75
N PHE A 105 -27.59 44.96 -37.50
CA PHE A 105 -27.61 43.65 -38.16
C PHE A 105 -26.44 42.75 -37.76
N GLU A 106 -25.44 43.33 -37.10
CA GLU A 106 -24.23 42.60 -36.66
C GLU A 106 -24.23 42.50 -35.13
N THR A 107 -23.99 41.30 -34.61
CA THR A 107 -23.73 41.08 -33.20
C THR A 107 -22.25 41.00 -32.94
N ARG A 108 -21.80 41.59 -31.84
CA ARG A 108 -20.40 41.55 -31.36
C ARG A 108 -20.37 40.99 -29.95
N GLU A 109 -19.78 39.82 -29.77
CA GLU A 109 -19.53 39.26 -28.46
C GLU A 109 -18.32 39.96 -27.82
N VAL A 110 -18.47 40.38 -26.57
CA VAL A 110 -17.43 41.00 -25.78
C VAL A 110 -17.05 40.05 -24.65
N GLY A 111 -15.76 39.85 -24.45
CA GLY A 111 -15.25 38.97 -23.38
C GLY A 111 -15.56 39.51 -21.99
N ILE A 112 -15.67 38.60 -21.02
CA ILE A 112 -15.89 38.92 -19.62
C ILE A 112 -14.54 39.28 -18.99
N ILE A 113 -14.43 40.43 -18.33
CA ILE A 113 -13.25 40.82 -17.56
C ILE A 113 -13.37 40.25 -16.15
N SER A 114 -12.38 39.49 -15.74
CA SER A 114 -12.29 38.94 -14.38
C SER A 114 -11.26 39.68 -13.53
N ARG A 115 -11.56 39.82 -12.24
CA ARG A 115 -10.62 40.24 -11.21
C ARG A 115 -10.28 39.05 -10.34
N ILE A 116 -8.98 38.75 -10.21
CA ILE A 116 -8.50 37.58 -9.50
C ILE A 116 -7.53 38.03 -8.39
N THR A 117 -7.76 37.53 -7.17
CA THR A 117 -6.86 37.73 -6.04
C THR A 117 -5.83 36.61 -6.02
N ASP A 118 -4.58 36.92 -6.38
CA ASP A 118 -3.52 35.94 -6.56
C ASP A 118 -3.27 35.05 -5.34
N GLU A 119 -3.30 35.58 -4.15
CA GLU A 119 -3.08 34.80 -2.93
C GLU A 119 -4.15 33.70 -2.73
N SER A 120 -5.42 34.06 -2.93
CA SER A 120 -6.54 33.12 -2.78
C SER A 120 -6.55 32.06 -3.90
N LEU A 121 -6.30 32.51 -5.13
CA LEU A 121 -6.16 31.59 -6.25
C LEU A 121 -5.00 30.60 -6.03
N ASN A 122 -3.84 31.06 -5.60
CA ASN A 122 -2.68 30.21 -5.36
C ASN A 122 -2.95 29.13 -4.29
N ARG A 123 -3.69 29.45 -3.23
CA ARG A 123 -4.10 28.45 -2.23
C ARG A 123 -4.97 27.36 -2.85
N SER A 124 -5.94 27.76 -3.67
CA SER A 124 -6.82 26.81 -4.36
C SER A 124 -6.08 25.97 -5.39
N LEU A 125 -5.19 26.58 -6.16
CA LEU A 125 -4.37 25.86 -7.14
C LEU A 125 -3.40 24.87 -6.48
N ASN A 126 -2.82 25.19 -5.31
CA ASN A 126 -1.99 24.24 -4.56
C ASN A 126 -2.78 23.02 -4.09
N ARG A 127 -4.05 23.17 -3.77
CA ARG A 127 -4.93 22.06 -3.44
C ARG A 127 -5.24 21.23 -4.68
N VAL A 128 -5.66 21.88 -5.76
CA VAL A 128 -6.00 21.23 -7.04
C VAL A 128 -4.82 20.46 -7.62
N GLU A 129 -3.63 21.05 -7.61
CA GLU A 129 -2.40 20.40 -8.05
C GLU A 129 -2.14 19.10 -7.29
N ARG A 130 -2.25 19.11 -5.95
CA ARG A 130 -2.11 17.89 -5.14
C ARG A 130 -3.19 16.84 -5.44
N GLU A 131 -4.44 17.26 -5.68
CA GLU A 131 -5.55 16.37 -6.00
C GLU A 131 -5.43 15.78 -7.40
N LEU A 132 -4.77 16.48 -8.34
CA LEU A 132 -4.50 16.04 -9.69
C LEU A 132 -3.14 15.34 -9.87
N THR A 133 -2.36 15.25 -8.80
CA THR A 133 -1.06 14.57 -8.78
C THR A 133 -1.19 13.21 -8.11
N ARG A 134 -0.56 12.21 -8.70
CA ARG A 134 -0.48 10.86 -8.17
C ARG A 134 0.86 10.24 -8.53
N ASP A 135 1.52 9.63 -7.54
CA ASP A 135 2.70 8.82 -7.77
C ASP A 135 2.34 7.52 -8.51
N PRO A 136 3.22 7.01 -9.38
CA PRO A 136 3.02 5.72 -10.02
C PRO A 136 2.99 4.59 -8.99
N GLN A 137 2.08 3.65 -9.16
CA GLN A 137 1.96 2.45 -8.34
C GLN A 137 2.14 1.23 -9.20
N ASN A 138 3.11 0.40 -8.85
CA ASN A 138 3.33 -0.86 -9.53
C ASN A 138 2.14 -1.80 -9.40
N ALA A 139 1.97 -2.67 -10.36
CA ALA A 139 1.11 -3.84 -10.23
C ALA A 139 1.58 -4.68 -9.03
N ALA A 140 0.68 -5.49 -8.49
CA ALA A 140 1.04 -6.46 -7.46
C ALA A 140 0.68 -7.88 -7.95
N LEU A 141 1.57 -8.81 -7.66
CA LEU A 141 1.37 -10.23 -7.95
C LEU A 141 1.48 -11.02 -6.66
N THR A 142 0.45 -11.78 -6.34
CA THR A 142 0.44 -12.71 -5.21
C THR A 142 -0.12 -14.06 -5.63
N VAL A 143 0.12 -15.08 -4.83
CA VAL A 143 -0.57 -16.37 -4.96
C VAL A 143 -1.68 -16.39 -3.92
N ASN A 144 -2.91 -16.63 -4.31
CA ASN A 144 -4.04 -16.68 -3.39
C ASN A 144 -4.16 -18.05 -2.71
N ASN A 145 -5.07 -18.17 -1.73
CA ASN A 145 -5.30 -19.40 -0.98
C ASN A 145 -5.85 -20.57 -1.84
N GLU A 146 -6.21 -20.33 -3.10
CA GLU A 146 -6.60 -21.38 -4.04
C GLU A 146 -5.42 -21.84 -4.91
N GLY A 147 -4.24 -21.28 -4.73
CA GLY A 147 -3.07 -21.55 -5.56
C GLY A 147 -3.10 -20.85 -6.92
N LYS A 148 -3.89 -19.80 -7.08
CA LYS A 148 -3.97 -19.03 -8.32
C LYS A 148 -3.24 -17.70 -8.19
N ALA A 149 -2.73 -17.20 -9.31
CA ALA A 149 -2.19 -15.85 -9.36
C ALA A 149 -3.31 -14.83 -9.14
N ASP A 150 -3.09 -13.89 -8.23
CA ASP A 150 -3.92 -12.71 -8.00
C ASP A 150 -3.10 -11.48 -8.39
N ILE A 151 -3.60 -10.74 -9.40
CA ILE A 151 -2.92 -9.59 -9.98
C ILE A 151 -3.77 -8.35 -9.72
N LYS A 152 -3.19 -7.40 -8.98
CA LYS A 152 -3.72 -6.05 -8.88
C LYS A 152 -3.05 -5.19 -9.94
N GLU A 153 -3.86 -4.49 -10.74
CA GLU A 153 -3.37 -3.63 -11.82
C GLU A 153 -2.54 -2.47 -11.27
N ASP A 154 -1.55 -2.05 -12.06
CA ASP A 154 -0.77 -0.85 -11.82
C ASP A 154 -1.63 0.41 -11.97
N LYS A 155 -1.11 1.51 -11.46
CA LYS A 155 -1.67 2.83 -11.69
C LYS A 155 -0.54 3.75 -12.13
N PRO A 156 -0.62 4.32 -13.34
CA PRO A 156 0.36 5.28 -13.77
C PRO A 156 0.33 6.51 -12.88
N GLY A 157 1.48 7.08 -12.64
CA GLY A 157 1.62 8.38 -12.01
C GLY A 157 1.11 9.49 -12.92
N GLN A 158 0.76 10.61 -12.33
CA GLN A 158 0.32 11.80 -13.03
C GLN A 158 0.80 13.05 -12.30
N THR A 159 1.29 14.02 -13.04
CA THR A 159 1.59 15.36 -12.55
C THR A 159 1.00 16.41 -13.48
N VAL A 160 0.71 17.58 -12.97
CA VAL A 160 0.31 18.75 -13.74
C VAL A 160 1.32 19.86 -13.56
N ASP A 161 1.61 20.58 -14.66
CA ASP A 161 2.44 21.77 -14.57
C ASP A 161 1.66 22.90 -13.88
N ARG A 162 2.28 23.47 -12.86
CA ARG A 162 1.67 24.48 -12.00
C ARG A 162 1.36 25.79 -12.72
N GLU A 163 2.24 26.19 -13.64
CA GLU A 163 2.08 27.44 -14.38
C GLU A 163 0.99 27.27 -15.46
N LEU A 164 0.99 26.13 -16.11
CA LEU A 164 -0.06 25.79 -17.09
C LEU A 164 -1.43 25.70 -16.40
N LEU A 165 -1.51 25.03 -15.24
CA LEU A 165 -2.75 24.97 -14.45
C LEU A 165 -3.26 26.36 -14.08
N ALA A 166 -2.36 27.26 -13.64
CA ALA A 166 -2.73 28.62 -13.29
C ALA A 166 -3.23 29.41 -14.49
N THR A 167 -2.60 29.25 -15.63
CA THR A 167 -2.97 29.90 -16.90
C THR A 167 -4.34 29.41 -17.37
N GLU A 168 -4.52 28.10 -17.48
CA GLU A 168 -5.76 27.51 -17.94
C GLU A 168 -6.95 27.87 -17.04
N VAL A 169 -6.76 27.87 -15.72
CA VAL A 169 -7.81 28.29 -14.79
C VAL A 169 -8.14 29.77 -14.96
N ARG A 170 -7.15 30.66 -15.09
CA ARG A 170 -7.40 32.11 -15.26
C ARG A 170 -8.15 32.43 -16.55
N GLU A 171 -7.83 31.74 -17.62
CA GLU A 171 -8.40 32.01 -18.94
C GLU A 171 -9.77 31.34 -19.15
N ASN A 172 -9.98 30.16 -18.51
CA ASN A 172 -11.10 29.28 -18.85
C ASN A 172 -12.14 29.06 -17.72
N TRP A 173 -11.98 29.68 -16.53
CA TRP A 173 -12.90 29.45 -15.40
C TRP A 173 -14.35 29.91 -15.67
N LEU A 174 -14.56 30.77 -16.66
CA LEU A 174 -15.87 31.26 -17.12
C LEU A 174 -16.43 30.48 -18.30
N ASN A 175 -15.81 29.38 -18.70
CA ASN A 175 -16.32 28.55 -19.78
C ASN A 175 -17.78 28.13 -19.53
N THR A 176 -18.55 28.05 -20.62
CA THR A 176 -19.99 27.76 -20.52
C THR A 176 -20.33 26.38 -19.97
N ASP A 177 -19.41 25.43 -20.08
CA ASP A 177 -19.55 24.07 -19.57
C ASP A 177 -19.03 23.89 -18.13
N GLY A 178 -18.48 24.96 -17.51
CA GLY A 178 -17.94 24.93 -16.17
C GLY A 178 -16.69 24.04 -16.02
N ARG A 179 -15.94 23.84 -17.11
CA ARG A 179 -14.77 22.94 -17.14
C ARG A 179 -13.52 23.65 -17.62
N VAL A 180 -12.41 23.28 -16.99
CA VAL A 180 -11.05 23.64 -17.37
C VAL A 180 -10.29 22.34 -17.59
N ASN A 181 -9.69 22.19 -18.77
CA ASN A 181 -8.89 21.00 -19.08
C ASN A 181 -7.42 21.40 -19.07
N VAL A 182 -6.62 20.64 -18.31
CA VAL A 182 -5.18 20.88 -18.18
C VAL A 182 -4.44 19.63 -18.67
N GLU A 183 -3.37 19.83 -19.41
CA GLU A 183 -2.52 18.75 -19.86
C GLU A 183 -1.80 18.12 -18.64
N ALA A 184 -1.81 16.80 -18.57
CA ALA A 184 -1.12 16.04 -17.52
C ALA A 184 0.06 15.29 -18.11
N THR A 185 1.17 15.29 -17.37
CA THR A 185 2.31 14.42 -17.64
C THR A 185 2.07 13.07 -16.97
N ILE A 186 2.01 12.01 -17.76
CA ILE A 186 1.78 10.63 -17.27
C ILE A 186 3.12 9.92 -17.12
N THR A 187 3.38 9.36 -15.95
CA THR A 187 4.56 8.54 -15.64
C THR A 187 4.12 7.10 -15.50
N PRO A 188 4.57 6.16 -16.34
CA PRO A 188 4.25 4.74 -16.20
C PRO A 188 4.72 4.20 -14.85
N ALA A 189 4.06 3.15 -14.37
CA ALA A 189 4.59 2.34 -13.28
C ALA A 189 5.84 1.59 -13.73
N ASP A 190 6.77 1.31 -12.80
CA ASP A 190 8.00 0.54 -13.13
C ASP A 190 7.64 -0.88 -13.55
N ALA A 191 6.73 -1.54 -12.82
CA ALA A 191 6.22 -2.87 -13.14
C ALA A 191 4.70 -2.78 -13.38
N ASP A 192 4.33 -3.02 -14.62
CA ASP A 192 2.96 -2.99 -15.09
C ASP A 192 2.23 -4.34 -14.93
N LYS A 193 0.96 -4.38 -15.29
CA LYS A 193 0.14 -5.58 -15.32
C LYS A 193 0.72 -6.68 -16.21
N ASP A 194 1.30 -6.30 -17.36
CA ASP A 194 1.85 -7.26 -18.31
C ASP A 194 3.08 -7.96 -17.71
N ALA A 195 3.91 -7.24 -16.95
CA ALA A 195 5.03 -7.83 -16.20
C ALA A 195 4.52 -8.82 -15.15
N ALA A 196 3.44 -8.49 -14.42
CA ALA A 196 2.84 -9.39 -13.45
C ALA A 196 2.26 -10.66 -14.13
N GLU A 197 1.60 -10.52 -15.29
CA GLU A 197 1.09 -11.65 -16.06
C GLU A 197 2.19 -12.56 -16.59
N ARG A 198 3.31 -11.97 -17.07
CA ARG A 198 4.49 -12.75 -17.49
C ARG A 198 5.03 -13.56 -16.32
N ALA A 199 5.23 -12.95 -15.16
CA ALA A 199 5.71 -13.61 -13.96
C ALA A 199 4.74 -14.70 -13.45
N ALA A 200 3.44 -14.45 -13.49
CA ALA A 200 2.42 -15.42 -13.14
C ALA A 200 2.50 -16.68 -14.04
N LYS A 201 2.65 -16.51 -15.35
CA LYS A 201 2.82 -17.61 -16.30
C LYS A 201 4.14 -18.36 -16.11
N GLN A 202 5.21 -17.64 -15.77
CA GLN A 202 6.55 -18.20 -15.63
C GLN A 202 6.76 -18.92 -14.30
N TYR A 203 6.20 -18.42 -13.20
CA TYR A 203 6.48 -18.89 -11.84
C TYR A 203 5.27 -19.49 -11.14
N VAL A 204 4.13 -18.81 -11.12
CA VAL A 204 2.94 -19.29 -10.39
C VAL A 204 2.36 -20.51 -11.07
N ALA A 205 2.05 -20.41 -12.36
CA ALA A 205 1.39 -21.49 -13.09
C ALA A 205 2.15 -22.85 -13.05
N PRO A 206 3.49 -22.91 -13.18
CA PRO A 206 4.19 -24.18 -13.02
C PRO A 206 4.28 -24.65 -11.56
N ALA A 207 4.49 -23.75 -10.60
CA ALA A 207 4.58 -24.11 -9.18
C ALA A 207 3.28 -24.73 -8.66
N THR A 208 2.14 -24.16 -9.04
CA THR A 208 0.81 -24.58 -8.57
C THR A 208 0.10 -25.59 -9.46
N ALA A 209 0.73 -26.03 -10.56
CA ALA A 209 0.09 -26.94 -11.54
C ALA A 209 -0.34 -28.28 -10.92
N LYS A 210 0.43 -28.81 -9.99
CA LYS A 210 0.23 -30.10 -9.30
C LYS A 210 0.94 -30.06 -7.94
N ASN A 211 0.60 -30.99 -7.08
CA ASN A 211 1.33 -31.22 -5.84
C ASN A 211 2.84 -31.43 -6.11
N LEU A 212 3.66 -30.92 -5.22
CA LEU A 212 5.09 -31.21 -5.15
C LEU A 212 5.32 -32.16 -3.99
N VAL A 213 5.73 -33.40 -4.28
CA VAL A 213 5.80 -34.51 -3.31
C VAL A 213 7.25 -34.80 -2.92
N PHE A 214 7.48 -34.97 -1.63
CA PHE A 214 8.75 -35.39 -1.05
C PHE A 214 8.56 -36.72 -0.33
N HIS A 215 9.10 -37.81 -0.94
CA HIS A 215 9.00 -39.17 -0.40
C HIS A 215 9.95 -39.32 0.79
N GLY A 216 9.40 -39.46 1.96
CA GLY A 216 10.12 -39.81 3.17
C GLY A 216 10.32 -41.34 3.30
N ARG A 217 10.98 -41.77 4.39
CA ARG A 217 11.08 -43.17 4.77
C ARG A 217 9.74 -43.64 5.36
N ASP A 218 9.62 -44.94 5.53
CA ASP A 218 8.44 -45.62 6.09
C ASP A 218 7.13 -45.36 5.31
N LYS A 219 7.25 -44.99 4.01
CA LYS A 219 6.15 -44.65 3.10
C LYS A 219 5.35 -43.41 3.54
N VAL A 220 5.99 -42.49 4.29
CA VAL A 220 5.41 -41.21 4.68
C VAL A 220 5.88 -40.16 3.69
N ASP A 221 4.95 -39.44 3.10
CA ASP A 221 5.22 -38.41 2.12
C ASP A 221 4.89 -37.03 2.68
N GLY A 222 5.73 -36.05 2.36
CA GLY A 222 5.43 -34.63 2.53
C GLY A 222 4.96 -34.03 1.21
N VAL A 223 3.90 -33.26 1.24
CA VAL A 223 3.25 -32.71 0.06
C VAL A 223 3.09 -31.19 0.20
N ILE A 224 3.59 -30.45 -0.78
CA ILE A 224 3.24 -29.04 -0.97
C ILE A 224 2.12 -29.00 -2.00
N THR A 225 0.94 -28.60 -1.57
CA THR A 225 -0.24 -28.47 -2.44
C THR A 225 -0.25 -27.12 -3.17
N PRO A 226 -1.06 -26.94 -4.23
CA PRO A 226 -1.24 -25.64 -4.88
C PRO A 226 -1.60 -24.51 -3.90
N GLN A 227 -2.34 -24.83 -2.85
CA GLN A 227 -2.77 -23.87 -1.82
C GLN A 227 -1.61 -23.35 -0.96
N ASP A 228 -0.63 -24.21 -0.67
CA ASP A 228 0.49 -23.84 0.22
C ASP A 228 1.40 -22.77 -0.39
N TRP A 229 1.39 -22.63 -1.72
CA TRP A 229 2.26 -21.68 -2.41
C TRP A 229 1.97 -20.22 -2.09
N HIS A 230 0.79 -19.87 -1.54
CA HIS A 230 0.49 -18.52 -1.10
C HIS A 230 1.48 -17.98 -0.04
N SER A 231 2.04 -18.87 0.78
CA SER A 231 3.02 -18.52 1.82
C SER A 231 4.48 -18.79 1.39
N ILE A 232 4.68 -19.66 0.39
CA ILE A 232 5.99 -20.12 -0.05
C ILE A 232 6.55 -19.26 -1.19
N LEU A 233 5.69 -18.78 -2.10
CA LEU A 233 6.08 -18.00 -3.27
C LEU A 233 5.58 -16.57 -3.17
N THR A 234 6.50 -15.64 -3.03
CA THR A 234 6.24 -14.19 -3.05
C THR A 234 7.05 -13.52 -4.15
N PHE A 235 6.77 -12.25 -4.44
CA PHE A 235 7.43 -11.53 -5.51
C PHE A 235 7.97 -10.19 -5.03
N LYS A 236 9.12 -9.81 -5.60
CA LYS A 236 9.71 -8.48 -5.46
C LYS A 236 9.85 -7.87 -6.85
N VAL A 237 9.54 -6.59 -6.97
CA VAL A 237 9.82 -5.85 -8.20
C VAL A 237 11.29 -5.45 -8.22
N ASP A 238 11.96 -5.74 -9.32
CA ASP A 238 13.33 -5.36 -9.60
C ASP A 238 13.50 -5.11 -11.10
N GLY A 239 13.94 -3.90 -11.47
CA GLY A 239 14.10 -3.50 -12.87
C GLY A 239 12.82 -3.60 -13.71
N GLY A 240 11.64 -3.39 -13.11
CA GLY A 240 10.34 -3.47 -13.81
C GLY A 240 9.78 -4.89 -13.95
N GLU A 241 10.47 -5.91 -13.48
CA GLU A 241 10.03 -7.30 -13.53
C GLU A 241 9.74 -7.86 -12.13
N PHE A 242 8.84 -8.85 -12.05
CA PHE A 242 8.51 -9.56 -10.81
C PHE A 242 9.47 -10.74 -10.61
N MET A 243 10.41 -10.59 -9.68
CA MET A 243 11.37 -11.63 -9.32
C MET A 243 10.81 -12.53 -8.22
N PRO A 244 10.78 -13.87 -8.39
CA PRO A 244 10.24 -14.78 -7.39
C PRO A 244 11.13 -14.85 -6.16
N GLN A 245 10.53 -14.89 -4.99
CA GLN A 245 11.19 -15.17 -3.72
C GLN A 245 10.61 -16.45 -3.13
N TRP A 246 11.47 -17.44 -2.95
CA TRP A 246 11.10 -18.77 -2.47
C TRP A 246 11.38 -18.88 -0.97
N ASN A 247 10.32 -18.93 -0.17
CA ASN A 247 10.43 -19.07 1.27
C ASN A 247 10.56 -20.56 1.66
N THR A 248 11.81 -21.03 1.72
CA THR A 248 12.09 -22.43 2.10
C THR A 248 11.77 -22.74 3.55
N ASP A 249 11.72 -21.73 4.44
CA ASP A 249 11.32 -21.94 5.83
C ASP A 249 9.83 -22.27 5.92
N LYS A 250 8.99 -21.60 5.14
CA LYS A 250 7.57 -21.93 5.04
C LYS A 250 7.36 -23.31 4.39
N ALA A 251 8.13 -23.64 3.35
CA ALA A 251 8.10 -24.98 2.77
C ALA A 251 8.52 -26.05 3.82
N LYS A 252 9.53 -25.77 4.64
CA LYS A 252 9.95 -26.64 5.73
C LYS A 252 8.86 -26.79 6.81
N GLU A 253 8.16 -25.72 7.14
CA GLU A 253 7.05 -25.75 8.11
C GLU A 253 5.94 -26.69 7.61
N VAL A 254 5.49 -26.52 6.36
CA VAL A 254 4.45 -27.36 5.71
C VAL A 254 4.86 -28.83 5.66
N LEU A 255 6.09 -29.12 5.22
CA LEU A 255 6.57 -30.50 5.08
C LEU A 255 6.96 -31.12 6.43
N GLY A 256 7.45 -30.33 7.36
CA GLY A 256 7.94 -30.79 8.66
C GLY A 256 6.85 -31.41 9.50
N GLU A 257 5.66 -30.81 9.52
CA GLU A 257 4.50 -31.42 10.19
C GLU A 257 4.18 -32.81 9.63
N GLN A 258 4.17 -32.94 8.30
CA GLN A 258 3.79 -34.17 7.61
C GLN A 258 4.88 -35.26 7.75
N LEU A 259 6.15 -34.87 7.81
CA LEU A 259 7.29 -35.78 7.82
C LEU A 259 7.84 -36.03 9.25
N SER A 260 7.25 -35.43 10.28
CA SER A 260 7.74 -35.50 11.66
C SER A 260 7.92 -36.94 12.16
N SER A 261 7.02 -37.84 11.81
CA SER A 261 7.10 -39.27 12.19
C SER A 261 8.27 -40.02 11.56
N THR A 262 8.89 -39.43 10.51
CA THR A 262 10.07 -40.02 9.86
C THR A 262 11.38 -39.65 10.56
N GLU A 263 11.36 -38.71 11.49
CA GLU A 263 12.52 -38.35 12.29
C GLU A 263 12.55 -39.18 13.57
N VAL A 264 13.73 -39.43 14.10
CA VAL A 264 13.94 -40.08 15.37
C VAL A 264 14.88 -39.24 16.19
N GLU A 265 14.42 -38.81 17.35
CA GLU A 265 15.32 -38.15 18.31
C GLU A 265 16.40 -39.07 18.78
N TYR A 266 17.66 -38.60 18.80
CA TYR A 266 18.72 -39.33 19.48
C TYR A 266 18.53 -39.26 20.99
N ARG A 267 19.00 -40.26 21.71
CA ARG A 267 19.03 -40.26 23.16
C ARG A 267 20.41 -40.71 23.60
N ASP A 268 21.01 -39.91 24.45
CA ASP A 268 22.26 -40.28 25.11
C ASP A 268 22.07 -41.47 26.07
N ALA A 269 23.15 -42.21 26.32
CA ALA A 269 23.14 -43.23 27.34
C ALA A 269 22.95 -42.58 28.70
N GLY A 270 22.30 -43.28 29.59
CA GLY A 270 22.06 -42.83 30.96
C GLY A 270 22.31 -43.94 31.97
N PHE A 271 22.00 -43.66 33.23
CA PHE A 271 22.11 -44.61 34.33
C PHE A 271 20.81 -44.61 35.12
N GLU A 272 20.39 -45.81 35.53
CA GLU A 272 19.34 -46.01 36.52
C GLU A 272 20.01 -46.50 37.82
N PHE A 273 19.77 -45.80 38.93
CA PHE A 273 20.31 -46.11 40.25
C PHE A 273 19.23 -46.79 41.09
N ASN A 274 19.46 -48.04 41.45
CA ASN A 274 18.61 -48.82 42.36
C ASN A 274 19.40 -49.23 43.61
N GLY A 275 19.51 -48.27 44.53
CA GLY A 275 20.44 -48.41 45.66
C GLY A 275 21.87 -48.38 45.15
N ASP A 276 22.65 -49.44 45.53
CA ASP A 276 24.03 -49.53 45.02
C ASP A 276 24.18 -50.14 43.64
N ASP A 277 23.09 -50.55 43.06
CA ASP A 277 23.09 -51.13 41.71
C ASP A 277 22.93 -50.03 40.63
N ILE A 278 23.90 -49.97 39.71
CA ILE A 278 23.90 -48.99 38.59
C ILE A 278 23.67 -49.72 37.28
N LYS A 279 22.54 -49.44 36.64
CA LYS A 279 22.19 -50.01 35.36
C LYS A 279 22.37 -49.00 34.22
N VAL A 280 23.11 -49.36 33.21
CA VAL A 280 23.25 -48.50 31.99
C VAL A 280 21.97 -48.53 31.15
N VAL A 281 21.39 -47.34 30.92
CA VAL A 281 20.32 -47.13 29.95
C VAL A 281 20.98 -46.89 28.58
N PRO A 282 20.71 -47.74 27.57
CA PRO A 282 21.40 -47.63 26.27
C PRO A 282 21.08 -46.32 25.54
N SER A 283 22.09 -45.78 24.87
CA SER A 283 21.91 -44.69 23.89
C SER A 283 21.14 -45.18 22.67
N LYS A 284 20.50 -44.24 21.99
CA LYS A 284 19.82 -44.48 20.74
C LYS A 284 20.24 -43.40 19.75
N ASP A 285 20.75 -43.80 18.59
CA ASP A 285 20.99 -42.86 17.49
C ASP A 285 19.67 -42.35 16.93
N GLY A 286 19.67 -41.10 16.54
CA GLY A 286 18.56 -40.45 15.89
C GLY A 286 18.73 -40.36 14.38
N VAL A 287 17.70 -39.87 13.72
CA VAL A 287 17.69 -39.57 12.28
C VAL A 287 16.91 -38.27 12.10
N ALA A 288 17.50 -37.32 11.41
CA ALA A 288 16.87 -36.05 11.13
C ALA A 288 16.83 -35.77 9.62
N ILE A 289 15.88 -34.97 9.19
CA ILE A 289 15.80 -34.51 7.81
C ILE A 289 16.88 -33.47 7.55
N LYS A 290 17.67 -33.69 6.50
CA LYS A 290 18.66 -32.74 6.01
C LYS A 290 18.00 -31.77 5.03
N TRP A 291 17.29 -30.77 5.56
CA TRP A 291 16.44 -29.87 4.78
C TRP A 291 17.16 -29.20 3.62
N LYS A 292 18.39 -28.71 3.84
CA LYS A 292 19.20 -28.07 2.80
C LYS A 292 19.38 -28.98 1.58
N ASP A 293 19.68 -30.26 1.81
CA ASP A 293 19.92 -31.23 0.73
C ASP A 293 18.60 -31.74 0.16
N THR A 294 17.55 -31.85 0.97
CA THR A 294 16.18 -32.20 0.54
C THR A 294 15.65 -31.19 -0.44
N PHE A 295 15.77 -29.90 -0.12
CA PHE A 295 15.35 -28.84 -1.04
C PHE A 295 16.29 -28.72 -2.24
N GLY A 296 17.63 -28.73 -2.03
CA GLY A 296 18.61 -28.51 -3.09
C GLY A 296 18.30 -27.23 -3.87
N ASP A 297 18.16 -27.35 -5.20
CA ASP A 297 17.60 -26.28 -6.03
C ASP A 297 16.06 -26.33 -5.95
N PHE A 298 15.51 -25.69 -4.93
CA PHE A 298 14.07 -25.67 -4.66
C PHE A 298 13.28 -24.99 -5.79
N GLN A 299 13.83 -23.91 -6.35
CA GLN A 299 13.21 -23.20 -7.47
C GLN A 299 13.06 -24.13 -8.69
N ALA A 300 14.13 -24.82 -9.06
CA ALA A 300 14.06 -25.75 -10.20
C ALA A 300 13.04 -26.85 -9.96
N LYS A 301 12.96 -27.41 -8.73
CA LYS A 301 11.95 -28.42 -8.38
C LYS A 301 10.54 -27.87 -8.45
N ALA A 302 10.32 -26.65 -7.95
CA ALA A 302 9.02 -25.99 -7.96
C ALA A 302 8.52 -25.70 -9.38
N LEU A 303 9.42 -25.36 -10.30
CA LEU A 303 9.07 -25.00 -11.68
C LEU A 303 9.01 -26.16 -12.65
N ASP A 304 9.53 -27.33 -12.29
CA ASP A 304 9.49 -28.51 -13.13
C ASP A 304 8.09 -29.13 -13.17
N LYS A 305 7.38 -28.97 -14.29
CA LYS A 305 6.03 -29.49 -14.50
C LYS A 305 5.98 -31.02 -14.66
N LYS A 306 7.11 -31.66 -14.96
CA LYS A 306 7.18 -33.11 -15.25
C LYS A 306 7.64 -33.89 -14.03
N LYS A 307 8.70 -33.44 -13.36
CA LYS A 307 9.28 -34.10 -12.20
C LYS A 307 8.80 -33.42 -10.91
N ARG A 308 7.68 -33.93 -10.38
CA ARG A 308 7.04 -33.38 -9.16
C ARG A 308 7.27 -34.22 -7.90
N GLU A 309 8.08 -35.28 -8.03
CA GLU A 309 8.37 -36.25 -6.96
C GLU A 309 9.85 -36.21 -6.66
N HIS A 310 10.22 -36.05 -5.39
CA HIS A 310 11.59 -35.96 -4.91
C HIS A 310 11.75 -36.82 -3.67
N LYS A 311 12.97 -37.17 -3.31
CA LYS A 311 13.28 -37.94 -2.09
C LYS A 311 13.71 -37.00 -0.99
N VAL A 312 13.27 -37.28 0.22
CA VAL A 312 13.78 -36.65 1.45
C VAL A 312 15.18 -37.17 1.73
N VAL A 313 16.11 -36.29 2.02
CA VAL A 313 17.47 -36.63 2.43
C VAL A 313 17.55 -36.62 3.94
N TYR A 314 18.08 -37.68 4.52
CA TYR A 314 18.26 -37.83 5.96
C TYR A 314 19.72 -37.79 6.36
N GLU A 315 19.97 -37.45 7.62
CA GLU A 315 21.28 -37.58 8.27
C GLU A 315 21.13 -38.29 9.61
N ASP A 316 22.12 -39.12 9.93
CA ASP A 316 22.18 -39.76 11.25
C ASP A 316 22.59 -38.74 12.31
N LYS A 317 21.85 -38.69 13.42
CA LYS A 317 22.15 -37.93 14.62
C LYS A 317 22.68 -38.89 15.68
N LYS A 318 24.00 -38.96 15.76
CA LYS A 318 24.63 -39.82 16.75
C LYS A 318 24.40 -39.33 18.18
N ALA A 319 24.15 -40.27 19.10
CA ALA A 319 24.17 -39.96 20.50
C ALA A 319 25.52 -39.36 20.89
N LYS A 320 25.51 -38.30 21.69
CA LYS A 320 26.74 -37.64 22.15
C LYS A 320 27.46 -38.46 23.18
N TYR A 321 26.72 -39.14 24.05
CA TYR A 321 27.22 -40.08 25.04
C TYR A 321 26.68 -41.46 24.73
N THR A 322 27.58 -42.35 24.33
CA THR A 322 27.19 -43.69 23.83
C THR A 322 27.09 -44.74 24.93
N THR A 323 26.37 -45.81 24.66
CA THR A 323 26.29 -46.97 25.55
C THR A 323 27.69 -47.52 25.90
N GLU A 324 28.61 -47.52 24.95
CA GLU A 324 29.97 -48.00 25.16
C GLU A 324 30.78 -47.07 26.10
N GLN A 325 30.54 -45.77 26.07
CA GLN A 325 31.11 -44.84 27.00
C GLN A 325 30.50 -45.00 28.39
N ALA A 326 29.18 -45.16 28.48
CA ALA A 326 28.48 -45.38 29.72
C ALA A 326 28.94 -46.66 30.44
N LYS A 327 29.15 -47.75 29.72
CA LYS A 327 29.69 -48.99 30.29
C LYS A 327 31.09 -48.86 30.85
N LYS A 328 31.85 -47.85 30.47
CA LYS A 328 33.21 -47.57 30.97
C LYS A 328 33.22 -46.52 32.09
N ALA A 329 32.07 -45.96 32.42
CA ALA A 329 31.98 -44.99 33.51
C ALA A 329 32.17 -45.67 34.85
N HIS A 330 32.89 -45.03 35.77
CA HIS A 330 33.14 -45.43 37.12
C HIS A 330 32.58 -44.38 38.06
N PHE A 331 31.95 -44.81 39.13
CA PHE A 331 31.34 -43.96 40.16
C PHE A 331 32.00 -44.27 41.53
N ASP A 332 33.32 -44.26 41.54
CA ASP A 332 34.12 -44.74 42.67
C ASP A 332 34.38 -43.64 43.71
N ASP A 333 34.24 -42.38 43.33
CA ASP A 333 34.56 -41.23 44.16
C ASP A 333 33.31 -40.41 44.51
N GLU A 334 32.99 -40.27 45.76
CA GLU A 334 32.04 -39.31 46.25
C GLU A 334 32.68 -37.89 46.26
N VAL A 335 32.25 -37.03 45.38
CA VAL A 335 32.78 -35.67 45.28
C VAL A 335 32.30 -34.76 46.41
N GLY A 336 31.14 -35.03 46.96
CA GLY A 336 30.59 -34.31 48.11
C GLY A 336 29.21 -34.80 48.51
N ALA A 337 28.98 -34.80 49.82
CA ALA A 337 27.69 -35.09 50.45
C ALA A 337 27.38 -34.01 51.49
N PHE A 338 26.16 -33.61 51.59
CA PHE A 338 25.71 -32.76 52.69
C PHE A 338 24.25 -33.03 53.01
N THR A 339 23.91 -32.78 54.27
CA THR A 339 22.54 -32.93 54.77
C THR A 339 22.05 -31.59 55.27
N THR A 340 20.85 -31.20 54.86
CA THR A 340 20.21 -29.98 55.33
C THR A 340 18.91 -30.27 56.03
N GLY A 341 18.56 -29.43 57.03
CA GLY A 341 17.33 -29.52 57.76
C GLY A 341 16.83 -28.17 58.25
N GLY A 342 15.73 -28.16 59.00
CA GLY A 342 15.17 -26.95 59.59
C GLY A 342 14.34 -26.12 58.66
N PHE A 343 14.00 -26.61 57.46
CA PHE A 343 13.15 -25.94 56.49
C PHE A 343 11.65 -26.21 56.75
N SER A 344 10.75 -25.32 56.23
CA SER A 344 9.30 -25.48 56.32
C SER A 344 8.81 -26.73 55.56
N GLY A 345 7.64 -27.24 55.90
CA GLY A 345 7.05 -28.40 55.24
C GLY A 345 6.89 -28.21 53.72
N SER A 346 6.47 -27.02 53.26
CA SER A 346 6.35 -26.68 51.84
C SER A 346 7.71 -26.65 51.15
N SER A 347 8.74 -26.06 51.78
CA SER A 347 10.10 -26.08 51.25
C SER A 347 10.61 -27.52 51.13
N GLY A 348 10.29 -28.40 52.10
CA GLY A 348 10.66 -29.81 52.07
C GLY A 348 10.03 -30.57 50.88
N VAL A 349 8.79 -30.25 50.52
CA VAL A 349 8.14 -30.80 49.29
C VAL A 349 8.91 -30.42 48.05
N ASN A 350 9.25 -29.13 47.93
CA ASN A 350 9.95 -28.59 46.75
C ASN A 350 11.39 -29.12 46.65
N ILE A 351 12.11 -29.20 47.77
CA ILE A 351 13.47 -29.76 47.82
C ILE A 351 13.46 -31.23 47.40
N ARG A 352 12.51 -32.02 47.92
CA ARG A 352 12.37 -33.43 47.53
C ARG A 352 12.04 -33.56 46.05
N ARG A 353 11.17 -32.71 45.54
CA ARG A 353 10.82 -32.70 44.12
C ARG A 353 12.03 -32.41 43.24
N VAL A 354 12.80 -31.35 43.53
CA VAL A 354 14.03 -31.03 42.82
C VAL A 354 15.04 -32.18 42.92
N ALA A 355 15.23 -32.75 44.12
CA ALA A 355 16.15 -33.88 44.28
C ALA A 355 15.75 -35.08 43.41
N GLN A 356 14.44 -35.37 43.32
CA GLN A 356 13.94 -36.42 42.42
C GLN A 356 14.21 -36.11 40.93
N MET A 357 14.09 -34.84 40.52
CA MET A 357 14.31 -34.44 39.14
C MET A 357 15.79 -34.50 38.74
N VAL A 358 16.70 -34.19 39.66
CA VAL A 358 18.15 -34.21 39.39
C VAL A 358 18.79 -35.57 39.65
N ASN A 359 18.07 -36.47 40.31
CA ASN A 359 18.58 -37.82 40.57
C ASN A 359 18.88 -38.55 39.25
N GLY A 360 20.09 -39.04 39.10
CA GLY A 360 20.56 -39.68 37.89
C GLY A 360 20.98 -38.71 36.77
N ALA A 361 20.99 -37.40 36.99
CA ALA A 361 21.52 -36.44 36.02
C ALA A 361 23.03 -36.69 35.84
N ILE A 362 23.44 -36.68 34.56
CA ILE A 362 24.85 -36.89 34.18
C ILE A 362 25.39 -35.57 33.68
N VAL A 363 26.58 -35.21 34.14
CA VAL A 363 27.34 -34.07 33.63
C VAL A 363 28.64 -34.61 33.06
N LEU A 364 28.85 -34.45 31.77
CA LEU A 364 30.06 -34.90 31.12
C LEU A 364 31.25 -33.94 31.39
N PRO A 365 32.49 -34.43 31.30
CA PRO A 365 33.65 -33.57 31.45
C PRO A 365 33.58 -32.37 30.51
N GLY A 366 33.70 -31.15 31.06
CA GLY A 366 33.62 -29.89 30.31
C GLY A 366 32.20 -29.34 30.11
N GLU A 367 31.16 -30.05 30.56
CA GLU A 367 29.79 -29.55 30.55
C GLU A 367 29.45 -28.75 31.81
N THR A 368 28.50 -27.85 31.68
CA THR A 368 27.95 -27.06 32.80
C THR A 368 26.56 -27.57 33.15
N PHE A 369 26.34 -27.95 34.40
CA PHE A 369 25.02 -28.29 34.91
C PHE A 369 24.30 -27.05 35.41
N SER A 370 23.16 -26.75 34.82
CA SER A 370 22.25 -25.71 35.30
C SER A 370 21.03 -26.34 35.95
N LEU A 371 20.89 -26.18 37.29
CA LEU A 371 19.74 -26.69 38.02
C LEU A 371 18.42 -26.18 37.45
N ASN A 372 18.33 -24.89 37.15
CA ASN A 372 17.13 -24.29 36.56
C ASN A 372 16.87 -24.78 35.12
N GLY A 373 17.92 -24.97 34.34
CA GLY A 373 17.81 -25.52 32.97
C GLY A 373 17.33 -26.98 33.00
N HIS A 374 17.81 -27.78 33.97
CA HIS A 374 17.43 -29.18 34.08
C HIS A 374 16.01 -29.39 34.65
N THR A 375 15.61 -28.61 35.66
CA THR A 375 14.29 -28.74 36.28
C THR A 375 13.17 -28.00 35.52
N GLY A 376 13.51 -27.08 34.64
CA GLY A 376 12.54 -26.25 33.90
C GLY A 376 11.66 -25.40 34.82
N PRO A 377 10.45 -25.06 34.39
CA PRO A 377 9.48 -24.29 35.17
C PRO A 377 9.10 -25.02 36.46
N ARG A 378 8.94 -24.26 37.57
CA ARG A 378 8.66 -24.81 38.91
C ARG A 378 7.28 -24.39 39.38
N GLY A 379 6.25 -24.70 38.61
CA GLY A 379 4.86 -24.44 38.95
C GLY A 379 4.17 -25.62 39.63
N THR A 380 2.94 -25.40 40.05
CA THR A 380 2.09 -26.43 40.64
C THR A 380 1.81 -27.61 39.71
N GLU A 381 1.75 -27.34 38.41
CA GLU A 381 1.59 -28.35 37.36
C GLU A 381 2.77 -29.34 37.31
N GLN A 382 3.96 -28.87 37.67
CA GLN A 382 5.16 -29.70 37.77
C GLN A 382 5.33 -30.37 39.15
N GLY A 383 4.33 -30.22 40.02
CA GLY A 383 4.32 -30.84 41.37
C GLY A 383 5.06 -30.04 42.44
N PHE A 384 5.33 -28.77 42.22
CA PHE A 384 5.83 -27.85 43.23
C PHE A 384 4.67 -27.24 44.02
N VAL A 385 4.94 -26.82 45.24
CA VAL A 385 3.98 -26.12 46.10
C VAL A 385 4.47 -24.72 46.43
N GLU A 386 3.55 -23.82 46.69
CA GLU A 386 3.90 -22.47 47.15
C GLU A 386 4.66 -22.54 48.47
N SER A 387 5.74 -21.81 48.57
CA SER A 387 6.60 -21.78 49.74
C SER A 387 7.09 -20.35 49.98
N GLY A 388 7.16 -19.95 51.24
CA GLY A 388 7.74 -18.68 51.62
C GLY A 388 9.21 -18.58 51.23
N ILE A 389 9.65 -17.37 50.93
CA ILE A 389 11.05 -17.03 50.69
C ILE A 389 11.60 -16.25 51.89
N ILE A 390 12.88 -16.37 52.13
CA ILE A 390 13.57 -15.53 53.12
C ILE A 390 14.36 -14.47 52.31
N ILE A 391 14.04 -13.21 52.53
CA ILE A 391 14.74 -12.07 51.97
C ILE A 391 15.33 -11.28 53.11
N ASP A 392 16.64 -11.06 53.13
CA ASP A 392 17.37 -10.34 54.16
C ASP A 392 17.09 -10.82 55.62
N GLY A 393 16.89 -12.14 55.76
CA GLY A 393 16.64 -12.77 57.07
C GLY A 393 15.17 -12.72 57.53
N HIS A 394 14.27 -12.18 56.72
CA HIS A 394 12.83 -12.11 56.99
C HIS A 394 12.04 -13.05 56.08
N ALA A 395 11.09 -13.77 56.65
CA ALA A 395 10.16 -14.58 55.85
C ALA A 395 9.16 -13.67 55.12
N GLY A 396 9.10 -13.80 53.78
CA GLY A 396 8.15 -13.13 52.90
C GLY A 396 7.06 -14.08 52.40
#